data_5aedaaa1fcc9a7576593c92f44eb0634
#
_entry.id   5aedaaa1fcc9a7576593c92f44eb0634
#
_cell.length_a   1.000
_cell.length_b   1.000
_cell.length_c   1.000
_cell.angle_alpha   90.00
_cell.angle_beta   90.00
_cell.angle_gamma   90.00
#
_symmetry.space_group_name_H-M   'P 1'
#
loop_
_entity.id
_entity.type
_entity.pdbx_description
1 polymer ?
#
loop_
_entity_poly.entity_id
_entity_poly.type
_entity_poly.pdbx_seq_one_letter_code
_entity_poly.pdbx_strand_id
1 'polypeptide(L)'
;VAFQALYVADALWFEDAILTTMDIITDGFGFMLVFGDLVWVPFLYCLQTRFLQEHGDSLPWYCLAGIAILNMVGYTIFRGSNSQKNEFRKNPYNPELAHLETIPTSTGKKLLVSGWWGMCRKPNYFGDILMALSWSLACGSSTPLPYFYPVYFTILLVHREMRDSEHCAKKYKASWDRYCERVKYRICPLVY
;
A
#
# COMPACT_ATOMS: atom_id res chain seq x y z
N VAL A 1 5.19 18.27 -2.48
CA VAL A 1 6.57 18.06 -1.94
C VAL A 1 6.53 17.47 -0.54
N ALA A 2 5.87 18.11 0.47
CA ALA A 2 5.92 17.65 1.87
C ALA A 2 5.43 16.20 2.06
N PHE A 3 4.33 15.82 1.46
CA PHE A 3 3.79 14.45 1.55
C PHE A 3 4.69 13.41 0.88
N GLN A 4 5.29 13.75 -0.26
CA GLN A 4 6.26 12.88 -0.94
C GLN A 4 7.55 12.74 -0.13
N ALA A 5 8.04 13.82 0.47
CA ALA A 5 9.18 13.78 1.37
C ALA A 5 8.92 12.92 2.61
N LEU A 6 7.70 13.03 3.20
CA LEU A 6 7.27 12.17 4.31
C LEU A 6 7.26 10.70 3.89
N TYR A 7 6.73 10.39 2.70
CA TYR A 7 6.68 9.02 2.18
C TYR A 7 8.08 8.42 1.98
N VAL A 8 9.01 9.19 1.42
CA VAL A 8 10.40 8.76 1.25
C VAL A 8 11.11 8.60 2.60
N ALA A 9 10.91 9.54 3.52
CA ALA A 9 11.48 9.45 4.87
C ALA A 9 10.97 8.22 5.62
N ASP A 10 9.68 7.88 5.49
CA ASP A 10 9.09 6.68 6.06
C ASP A 10 9.69 5.41 5.46
N ALA A 11 9.86 5.36 4.14
CA ALA A 11 10.48 4.23 3.45
C ALA A 11 11.92 3.99 3.92
N LEU A 12 12.71 5.05 4.10
CA LEU A 12 14.08 4.96 4.61
C LEU A 12 14.13 4.56 6.08
N TRP A 13 13.21 5.07 6.90
CA TRP A 13 13.15 4.73 8.32
C TRP A 13 12.81 3.25 8.57
N PHE A 14 12.00 2.66 7.69
CA PHE A 14 11.56 1.27 7.79
C PHE A 14 12.13 0.39 6.67
N GLU A 15 13.33 0.67 6.20
CA GLU A 15 13.96 -0.02 5.07
C GLU A 15 14.09 -1.54 5.26
N ASP A 16 14.26 -2.01 6.50
CA ASP A 16 14.30 -3.44 6.83
C ASP A 16 13.07 -4.21 6.31
N ALA A 17 11.92 -3.54 6.20
CA ALA A 17 10.69 -4.15 5.71
C ALA A 17 10.77 -4.52 4.22
N ILE A 18 11.63 -3.87 3.44
CA ILE A 18 11.85 -4.13 2.01
C ILE A 18 12.36 -5.56 1.80
N LEU A 19 13.23 -6.06 2.69
CA LEU A 19 13.81 -7.40 2.61
C LEU A 19 12.77 -8.53 2.65
N THR A 20 11.57 -8.25 3.14
CA THR A 20 10.47 -9.23 3.23
C THR A 20 9.43 -9.07 2.12
N THR A 21 9.64 -8.16 1.17
CA THR A 21 8.72 -7.92 0.06
C THR A 21 8.87 -8.96 -1.05
N MET A 22 7.82 -9.10 -1.89
CA MET A 22 7.86 -9.96 -3.07
C MET A 22 8.98 -9.58 -4.04
N ASP A 23 9.29 -8.30 -4.15
CA ASP A 23 10.31 -7.79 -5.07
C ASP A 23 11.67 -8.41 -4.79
N ILE A 24 12.02 -8.58 -3.51
CA ILE A 24 13.29 -9.20 -3.10
C ILE A 24 13.18 -10.72 -3.05
N ILE A 25 12.11 -11.26 -2.43
CA ILE A 25 12.01 -12.70 -2.15
C ILE A 25 11.66 -13.52 -3.40
N THR A 26 10.84 -12.96 -4.31
CA THR A 26 10.26 -13.71 -5.44
C THR A 26 10.81 -13.24 -6.77
N ASP A 27 10.83 -11.92 -7.02
CA ASP A 27 11.21 -11.36 -8.32
C ASP A 27 12.74 -11.14 -8.41
N GLY A 28 13.39 -10.90 -7.27
CA GLY A 28 14.83 -10.66 -7.19
C GLY A 28 15.27 -9.33 -7.80
N PHE A 29 16.55 -9.00 -7.68
CA PHE A 29 17.12 -7.77 -8.23
C PHE A 29 17.44 -7.96 -9.72
N GLY A 30 16.57 -7.43 -10.58
CA GLY A 30 16.69 -7.52 -12.04
C GLY A 30 16.37 -6.20 -12.73
N PHE A 31 16.27 -6.24 -14.07
CA PHE A 31 16.01 -5.06 -14.90
C PHE A 31 14.79 -4.24 -14.44
N MET A 32 13.70 -4.91 -14.07
CA MET A 32 12.47 -4.24 -13.63
C MET A 32 12.68 -3.39 -12.38
N LEU A 33 13.44 -3.92 -11.41
CA LEU A 33 13.71 -3.21 -10.16
C LEU A 33 14.69 -2.06 -10.42
N VAL A 34 15.77 -2.30 -11.17
CA VAL A 34 16.76 -1.28 -11.52
C VAL A 34 16.12 -0.12 -12.30
N PHE A 35 15.37 -0.43 -13.36
CA PHE A 35 14.66 0.59 -14.14
C PHE A 35 13.59 1.30 -13.30
N GLY A 36 12.85 0.55 -12.49
CA GLY A 36 11.85 1.10 -11.59
C GLY A 36 12.44 2.13 -10.65
N ASP A 37 13.47 1.77 -9.90
CA ASP A 37 14.02 2.61 -8.84
C ASP A 37 14.84 3.78 -9.37
N LEU A 38 15.58 3.60 -10.47
CA LEU A 38 16.48 4.66 -10.99
C LEU A 38 15.79 5.64 -11.95
N VAL A 39 14.73 5.21 -12.64
CA VAL A 39 14.10 6.01 -13.71
C VAL A 39 12.62 6.22 -13.47
N TRP A 40 11.86 5.14 -13.31
CA TRP A 40 10.40 5.18 -13.34
C TRP A 40 9.80 5.79 -12.08
N VAL A 41 10.26 5.37 -10.92
CA VAL A 41 9.81 5.90 -9.64
C VAL A 41 10.15 7.39 -9.51
N PRO A 42 11.40 7.85 -9.71
CA PRO A 42 11.72 9.28 -9.67
C PRO A 42 10.88 10.11 -10.64
N PHE A 43 10.63 9.62 -11.85
CA PHE A 43 9.79 10.30 -12.83
C PHE A 43 8.35 10.46 -12.33
N LEU A 44 7.72 9.38 -11.88
CA LEU A 44 6.33 9.38 -11.42
C LEU A 44 6.10 10.22 -10.16
N TYR A 45 7.04 10.17 -9.22
CA TYR A 45 6.94 10.93 -7.97
C TYR A 45 7.20 12.44 -8.18
N CYS A 46 7.94 12.82 -9.20
CA CYS A 46 8.17 14.22 -9.53
C CYS A 46 7.08 14.85 -10.39
N LEU A 47 6.22 14.03 -11.02
CA LEU A 47 5.24 14.49 -12.01
C LEU A 47 4.28 15.55 -11.46
N GLN A 48 3.69 15.31 -10.29
CA GLN A 48 2.73 16.24 -9.66
C GLN A 48 3.42 17.52 -9.21
N THR A 49 4.63 17.41 -8.66
CA THR A 49 5.41 18.57 -8.21
C THR A 49 5.81 19.46 -9.38
N ARG A 50 6.25 18.87 -10.47
CA ARG A 50 6.61 19.58 -11.71
C ARG A 50 5.37 20.23 -12.33
N PHE A 51 4.26 19.52 -12.37
CA PHE A 51 3.00 20.08 -12.87
C PHE A 51 2.57 21.32 -12.07
N LEU A 52 2.62 21.25 -10.73
CA LEU A 52 2.30 22.39 -9.86
C LEU A 52 3.24 23.57 -10.04
N GLN A 53 4.52 23.34 -10.36
CA GLN A 53 5.48 24.40 -10.64
C GLN A 53 5.16 25.14 -11.94
N GLU A 54 4.69 24.42 -12.96
CA GLU A 54 4.41 24.97 -14.29
C GLU A 54 2.99 25.55 -14.40
N HIS A 55 1.99 24.97 -13.69
CA HIS A 55 0.57 25.25 -13.84
C HIS A 55 -0.14 25.47 -12.49
N GLY A 56 0.59 25.90 -11.48
CA GLY A 56 0.09 25.98 -10.12
C GLY A 56 -1.09 26.95 -9.93
N ASP A 57 -2.30 26.45 -9.95
CA ASP A 57 -3.47 27.16 -9.48
C ASP A 57 -3.55 27.11 -7.96
N SER A 58 -3.89 28.21 -7.31
CA SER A 58 -4.07 28.26 -5.87
C SER A 58 -5.39 27.60 -5.49
N LEU A 59 -5.32 26.40 -4.91
CA LEU A 59 -6.51 25.75 -4.34
C LEU A 59 -6.97 26.48 -3.06
N PRO A 60 -8.27 26.57 -2.82
CA PRO A 60 -8.82 27.07 -1.56
C PRO A 60 -8.28 26.27 -0.36
N TRP A 61 -8.08 26.95 0.76
CA TRP A 61 -7.50 26.33 1.98
C TRP A 61 -8.29 25.11 2.47
N TYR A 62 -9.61 25.10 2.34
CA TYR A 62 -10.45 23.97 2.75
C TYR A 62 -10.22 22.72 1.87
N CYS A 63 -9.92 22.90 0.57
CA CYS A 63 -9.52 21.81 -0.31
C CYS A 63 -8.17 21.24 0.15
N LEU A 64 -7.20 22.12 0.46
CA LEU A 64 -5.89 21.69 0.96
C LEU A 64 -6.01 20.94 2.29
N ALA A 65 -6.88 21.40 3.19
CA ALA A 65 -7.17 20.72 4.45
C ALA A 65 -7.78 19.31 4.20
N GLY A 66 -8.77 19.20 3.29
CA GLY A 66 -9.35 17.92 2.92
C GLY A 66 -8.31 16.94 2.31
N ILE A 67 -7.44 17.43 1.44
CA ILE A 67 -6.33 16.66 0.85
C ILE A 67 -5.34 16.20 1.93
N ALA A 68 -5.01 17.08 2.89
CA ALA A 68 -4.14 16.72 3.99
C ALA A 68 -4.75 15.63 4.88
N ILE A 69 -6.04 15.74 5.21
CA ILE A 69 -6.77 14.71 5.96
C ILE A 69 -6.76 13.38 5.19
N LEU A 70 -7.05 13.40 3.89
CA LEU A 70 -7.02 12.19 3.06
C LEU A 70 -5.65 11.52 3.07
N ASN A 71 -4.58 12.32 2.95
CA ASN A 71 -3.21 11.80 3.01
C ASN A 71 -2.90 11.17 4.37
N MET A 72 -3.26 11.84 5.47
CA MET A 72 -3.03 11.34 6.83
C MET A 72 -3.82 10.07 7.12
N VAL A 73 -5.06 9.97 6.64
CA VAL A 73 -5.87 8.73 6.74
C VAL A 73 -5.18 7.60 5.96
N GLY A 74 -4.78 7.85 4.71
CA GLY A 74 -4.04 6.89 3.91
C GLY A 74 -2.75 6.42 4.60
N TYR A 75 -1.97 7.36 5.13
CA TYR A 75 -0.73 7.06 5.85
C TYR A 75 -0.98 6.24 7.12
N THR A 76 -2.01 6.55 7.90
CA THR A 76 -2.35 5.81 9.11
C THR A 76 -2.73 4.36 8.79
N ILE A 77 -3.54 4.15 7.74
CA ILE A 77 -3.90 2.80 7.28
C ILE A 77 -2.65 2.05 6.79
N PHE A 78 -1.83 2.70 5.95
CA PHE A 78 -0.60 2.12 5.40
C PHE A 78 0.37 1.71 6.50
N ARG A 79 0.72 2.63 7.40
CA ARG A 79 1.69 2.38 8.46
C ARG A 79 1.15 1.42 9.51
N GLY A 80 -0.09 1.62 9.96
CA GLY A 80 -0.71 0.76 10.97
C GLY A 80 -0.81 -0.70 10.51
N SER A 81 -1.24 -0.93 9.26
CA SER A 81 -1.35 -2.28 8.70
C SER A 81 0.00 -2.96 8.49
N ASN A 82 1.01 -2.22 8.01
CA ASN A 82 2.37 -2.75 7.83
C ASN A 82 3.04 -3.05 9.18
N SER A 83 2.93 -2.15 10.17
CA SER A 83 3.47 -2.36 11.51
C SER A 83 2.83 -3.57 12.18
N GLN A 84 1.48 -3.66 12.18
CA GLN A 84 0.75 -4.80 12.74
C GLN A 84 1.21 -6.14 12.13
N LYS A 85 1.38 -6.18 10.81
CA LYS A 85 1.85 -7.39 10.12
C LYS A 85 3.30 -7.73 10.45
N ASN A 86 4.16 -6.73 10.54
CA ASN A 86 5.57 -6.90 10.85
C ASN A 86 5.75 -7.44 12.28
N GLU A 87 5.09 -6.83 13.26
CA GLU A 87 5.10 -7.29 14.65
C GLU A 87 4.56 -8.72 14.80
N PHE A 88 3.44 -9.01 14.14
CA PHE A 88 2.88 -10.36 14.12
C PHE A 88 3.83 -11.39 13.50
N ARG A 89 4.58 -11.02 12.46
CA ARG A 89 5.57 -11.92 11.84
C ARG A 89 6.80 -12.13 12.71
N LYS A 90 7.25 -11.09 13.44
CA LYS A 90 8.39 -11.19 14.37
C LYS A 90 8.04 -12.04 15.57
N ASN A 91 6.87 -11.85 16.18
CA ASN A 91 6.41 -12.61 17.33
C ASN A 91 4.89 -12.86 17.29
N PRO A 92 4.42 -14.00 16.74
CA PRO A 92 3.00 -14.35 16.67
C PRO A 92 2.34 -14.57 18.05
N TYR A 93 3.11 -14.61 19.11
CA TYR A 93 2.64 -14.81 20.49
C TYR A 93 2.79 -13.57 21.36
N ASN A 94 3.03 -12.40 20.76
CA ASN A 94 3.10 -11.13 21.48
C ASN A 94 1.77 -10.88 22.21
N PRO A 95 1.78 -10.63 23.56
CA PRO A 95 0.58 -10.36 24.34
C PRO A 95 -0.25 -9.18 23.79
N GLU A 96 0.40 -8.16 23.24
CA GLU A 96 -0.27 -7.01 22.64
C GLU A 96 -1.12 -7.37 21.41
N LEU A 97 -0.75 -8.46 20.71
CA LEU A 97 -1.44 -8.96 19.53
C LEU A 97 -2.40 -10.13 19.84
N ALA A 98 -2.52 -10.53 21.12
CA ALA A 98 -3.35 -11.67 21.55
C ALA A 98 -4.84 -11.48 21.25
N HIS A 99 -5.29 -10.22 21.09
CA HIS A 99 -6.67 -9.88 20.73
C HIS A 99 -6.97 -10.11 19.23
N LEU A 100 -5.97 -10.38 18.40
CA LEU A 100 -6.15 -10.58 16.96
C LEU A 100 -6.52 -12.01 16.63
N GLU A 101 -7.60 -12.16 15.86
CA GLU A 101 -8.02 -13.45 15.33
C GLU A 101 -7.11 -13.91 14.20
N THR A 102 -6.80 -15.20 14.18
CA THR A 102 -5.92 -15.80 13.18
C THR A 102 -6.44 -17.13 12.68
N ILE A 103 -6.12 -17.48 11.43
CA ILE A 103 -6.37 -18.80 10.86
C ILE A 103 -5.04 -19.56 10.79
N PRO A 104 -4.92 -20.74 11.42
CA PRO A 104 -3.73 -21.58 11.30
C PRO A 104 -3.64 -22.18 9.88
N THR A 105 -2.40 -22.29 9.36
CA THR A 105 -2.15 -22.90 8.06
C THR A 105 -1.39 -24.22 8.19
N SER A 106 -1.45 -25.03 7.16
CA SER A 106 -0.71 -26.30 7.07
C SER A 106 0.80 -26.13 7.10
N THR A 107 1.31 -24.91 6.85
CA THR A 107 2.73 -24.57 6.86
C THR A 107 3.24 -24.11 8.23
N GLY A 108 2.41 -24.17 9.29
CA GLY A 108 2.73 -23.69 10.63
C GLY A 108 2.64 -22.17 10.81
N LYS A 109 2.39 -21.43 9.73
CA LYS A 109 2.17 -19.97 9.79
C LYS A 109 0.70 -19.68 10.10
N LYS A 110 0.43 -18.48 10.61
CA LYS A 110 -0.93 -18.01 10.89
C LYS A 110 -1.27 -16.84 9.97
N LEU A 111 -2.53 -16.75 9.52
CA LEU A 111 -3.06 -15.64 8.72
C LEU A 111 -3.93 -14.75 9.62
N LEU A 112 -3.68 -13.45 9.61
CA LEU A 112 -4.47 -12.45 10.34
C LEU A 112 -5.81 -12.23 9.65
N VAL A 113 -6.92 -12.27 10.41
CA VAL A 113 -8.28 -12.06 9.91
C VAL A 113 -9.03 -10.97 10.67
N SER A 114 -8.35 -10.25 11.55
CA SER A 114 -8.90 -9.13 12.33
C SER A 114 -7.94 -7.94 12.36
N GLY A 115 -8.33 -6.86 13.03
CA GLY A 115 -7.61 -5.60 13.00
C GLY A 115 -7.60 -5.00 11.59
N TRP A 116 -6.50 -4.43 11.17
CA TRP A 116 -6.34 -3.87 9.83
C TRP A 116 -6.56 -4.93 8.73
N TRP A 117 -6.07 -6.16 8.94
CA TRP A 117 -6.12 -7.27 8.00
C TRP A 117 -7.48 -8.00 7.97
N GLY A 118 -8.42 -7.59 8.82
CA GLY A 118 -9.83 -8.02 8.76
C GLY A 118 -10.69 -7.15 7.85
N MET A 119 -10.23 -5.92 7.58
CA MET A 119 -10.96 -4.96 6.73
C MET A 119 -10.91 -5.35 5.25
N CYS A 120 -9.73 -5.67 4.77
CA CYS A 120 -9.46 -6.23 3.44
C CYS A 120 -8.14 -6.99 3.44
N ARG A 121 -7.85 -7.73 2.37
CA ARG A 121 -6.65 -8.57 2.27
C ARG A 121 -5.36 -7.77 2.13
N LYS A 122 -5.45 -6.54 1.61
CA LYS A 122 -4.33 -5.63 1.37
C LYS A 122 -4.64 -4.21 1.86
N PRO A 123 -4.83 -4.00 3.17
CA PRO A 123 -5.13 -2.68 3.71
C PRO A 123 -3.99 -1.67 3.48
N ASN A 124 -2.75 -2.14 3.46
CA ASN A 124 -1.60 -1.32 3.12
C ASN A 124 -1.69 -0.76 1.69
N TYR A 125 -2.14 -1.54 0.71
CA TYR A 125 -2.34 -1.05 -0.66
C TYR A 125 -3.47 -0.03 -0.73
N PHE A 126 -4.54 -0.22 0.04
CA PHE A 126 -5.61 0.77 0.13
C PHE A 126 -5.10 2.11 0.67
N GLY A 127 -4.35 2.09 1.77
CA GLY A 127 -3.71 3.30 2.31
C GLY A 127 -2.78 3.99 1.30
N ASP A 128 -2.01 3.21 0.57
CA ASP A 128 -1.07 3.69 -0.45
C ASP A 128 -1.80 4.38 -1.63
N ILE A 129 -2.90 3.80 -2.10
CA ILE A 129 -3.75 4.41 -3.15
C ILE A 129 -4.34 5.75 -2.67
N LEU A 130 -4.79 5.85 -1.42
CA LEU A 130 -5.31 7.10 -0.87
C LEU A 130 -4.23 8.19 -0.82
N MET A 131 -3.01 7.84 -0.43
CA MET A 131 -1.88 8.78 -0.46
C MET A 131 -1.54 9.21 -1.88
N ALA A 132 -1.44 8.28 -2.83
CA ALA A 132 -1.19 8.59 -4.23
C ALA A 132 -2.26 9.51 -4.83
N LEU A 133 -3.54 9.26 -4.52
CA LEU A 133 -4.65 10.10 -4.94
C LEU A 133 -4.55 11.51 -4.34
N SER A 134 -4.20 11.64 -3.06
CA SER A 134 -4.06 12.94 -2.40
C SER A 134 -3.01 13.84 -3.06
N TRP A 135 -1.91 13.25 -3.56
CA TRP A 135 -0.87 14.00 -4.27
C TRP A 135 -1.39 14.58 -5.60
N SER A 136 -2.20 13.81 -6.32
CA SER A 136 -2.76 14.26 -7.59
C SER A 136 -3.90 15.25 -7.41
N LEU A 137 -4.72 15.10 -6.38
CA LEU A 137 -5.78 16.06 -6.04
C LEU A 137 -5.22 17.47 -5.74
N ALA A 138 -4.00 17.56 -5.23
CA ALA A 138 -3.31 18.83 -5.00
C ALA A 138 -3.04 19.59 -6.30
N CYS A 139 -3.04 18.93 -7.46
CA CYS A 139 -2.86 19.53 -8.77
C CYS A 139 -4.16 20.07 -9.39
N GLY A 140 -5.30 19.93 -8.68
CA GLY A 140 -6.61 20.32 -9.21
C GLY A 140 -7.13 19.33 -10.26
N SER A 141 -8.23 19.68 -10.92
CA SER A 141 -8.93 18.83 -11.89
C SER A 141 -8.89 19.35 -13.33
N SER A 142 -8.08 20.35 -13.62
CA SER A 142 -8.00 21.00 -14.94
C SER A 142 -7.46 20.08 -16.04
N THR A 143 -6.65 19.10 -15.69
CA THR A 143 -6.04 18.17 -16.65
C THR A 143 -5.86 16.78 -16.03
N PRO A 144 -5.93 15.69 -16.85
CA PRO A 144 -5.76 14.33 -16.38
C PRO A 144 -4.30 13.95 -16.11
N LEU A 145 -3.32 14.74 -16.53
CA LEU A 145 -1.89 14.39 -16.49
C LEU A 145 -1.40 14.03 -15.07
N PRO A 146 -1.70 14.79 -14.00
CA PRO A 146 -1.27 14.41 -12.65
C PRO A 146 -1.92 13.13 -12.13
N TYR A 147 -3.05 12.72 -12.69
CA TYR A 147 -3.78 11.51 -12.29
C TYR A 147 -3.24 10.24 -12.96
N PHE A 148 -2.31 10.38 -13.90
CA PHE A 148 -1.63 9.22 -14.49
C PHE A 148 -1.00 8.34 -13.42
N TYR A 149 -0.35 8.95 -12.42
CA TYR A 149 0.32 8.20 -11.35
C TYR A 149 -0.65 7.33 -10.52
N PRO A 150 -1.71 7.86 -9.87
CA PRO A 150 -2.59 7.02 -9.07
C PRO A 150 -3.34 5.96 -9.89
N VAL A 151 -3.65 6.23 -11.16
CA VAL A 151 -4.26 5.23 -12.05
C VAL A 151 -3.28 4.10 -12.35
N TYR A 152 -2.09 4.42 -12.82
CA TYR A 152 -1.03 3.45 -13.07
C TYR A 152 -0.70 2.63 -11.81
N PHE A 153 -0.55 3.32 -10.69
CA PHE A 153 -0.21 2.70 -9.41
C PHE A 153 -1.31 1.76 -8.91
N THR A 154 -2.57 2.13 -9.07
CA THR A 154 -3.70 1.25 -8.75
C THR A 154 -3.69 -0.02 -9.60
N ILE A 155 -3.47 0.10 -10.91
CA ILE A 155 -3.36 -1.05 -11.81
C ILE A 155 -2.20 -1.97 -11.38
N LEU A 156 -1.05 -1.39 -11.05
CA LEU A 156 0.12 -2.12 -10.56
C LEU A 156 -0.20 -2.90 -9.28
N LEU A 157 -0.85 -2.26 -8.30
CA LEU A 157 -1.19 -2.88 -7.02
C LEU A 157 -2.26 -3.98 -7.17
N VAL A 158 -3.24 -3.79 -8.05
CA VAL A 158 -4.23 -4.84 -8.39
C VAL A 158 -3.54 -6.05 -9.01
N HIS A 159 -2.67 -5.84 -9.99
CA HIS A 159 -1.91 -6.92 -10.61
C HIS A 159 -1.02 -7.65 -9.59
N ARG A 160 -0.36 -6.89 -8.71
CA ARG A 160 0.48 -7.44 -7.64
C ARG A 160 -0.35 -8.25 -6.63
N GLU A 161 -1.55 -7.77 -6.26
CA GLU A 161 -2.47 -8.51 -5.39
C GLU A 161 -2.89 -9.83 -6.03
N MET A 162 -3.22 -9.85 -7.31
CA MET A 162 -3.61 -11.07 -8.03
C MET A 162 -2.49 -12.11 -8.00
N ARG A 163 -1.24 -11.73 -8.30
CA ARG A 163 -0.07 -12.61 -8.22
C ARG A 163 0.16 -13.16 -6.81
N ASP A 164 0.07 -12.30 -5.79
CA ASP A 164 0.23 -12.70 -4.40
C ASP A 164 -0.89 -13.64 -3.94
N SER A 165 -2.14 -13.39 -4.35
CA SER A 165 -3.28 -14.26 -4.10
C SER A 165 -3.11 -15.65 -4.70
N GLU A 166 -2.65 -15.75 -5.93
CA GLU A 166 -2.35 -17.04 -6.57
C GLU A 166 -1.23 -17.79 -5.85
N HIS A 167 -0.17 -17.09 -5.48
CA HIS A 167 0.92 -17.68 -4.70
C HIS A 167 0.43 -18.18 -3.34
N CYS A 168 -0.38 -17.40 -2.64
CA CYS A 168 -0.98 -17.79 -1.36
C CYS A 168 -1.94 -18.98 -1.50
N ALA A 169 -2.74 -19.04 -2.56
CA ALA A 169 -3.65 -20.16 -2.83
C ALA A 169 -2.87 -21.48 -3.01
N LYS A 170 -1.79 -21.45 -3.80
CA LYS A 170 -0.91 -22.61 -3.99
C LYS A 170 -0.24 -23.05 -2.68
N LYS A 171 0.18 -22.08 -1.86
CA LYS A 171 0.93 -22.31 -0.62
C LYS A 171 0.06 -22.78 0.55
N TYR A 172 -1.11 -22.17 0.76
CA TYR A 172 -1.97 -22.39 1.95
C TYR A 172 -3.21 -23.23 1.68
N LYS A 173 -3.53 -23.49 0.40
CA LYS A 173 -4.65 -24.36 -0.03
C LYS A 173 -5.96 -24.03 0.70
N ALA A 174 -6.62 -25.02 1.29
CA ALA A 174 -7.88 -24.87 2.00
C ALA A 174 -7.87 -23.81 3.13
N SER A 175 -6.71 -23.48 3.70
CA SER A 175 -6.61 -22.40 4.68
C SER A 175 -6.72 -21.03 4.01
N TRP A 176 -6.34 -20.92 2.74
CA TRP A 176 -6.51 -19.71 1.95
C TRP A 176 -7.98 -19.50 1.58
N ASP A 177 -8.71 -20.54 1.25
CA ASP A 177 -10.14 -20.47 0.93
C ASP A 177 -10.92 -19.95 2.14
N ARG A 178 -10.69 -20.52 3.32
CA ARG A 178 -11.27 -20.04 4.59
C ARG A 178 -10.90 -18.57 4.89
N TYR A 179 -9.68 -18.17 4.58
CA TYR A 179 -9.26 -16.79 4.71
C TYR A 179 -10.04 -15.87 3.78
N CYS A 180 -10.22 -16.28 2.51
CA CYS A 180 -10.97 -15.52 1.52
C CYS A 180 -12.46 -15.40 1.83
N GLU A 181 -13.07 -16.40 2.46
CA GLU A 181 -14.45 -16.36 2.95
C GLU A 181 -14.61 -15.36 4.10
N ARG A 182 -13.62 -15.28 4.99
CA ARG A 182 -13.64 -14.37 6.14
C ARG A 182 -13.31 -12.94 5.75
N VAL A 183 -12.31 -12.74 4.91
CA VAL A 183 -11.86 -11.42 4.41
C VAL A 183 -12.17 -11.32 2.93
N LYS A 184 -13.37 -10.84 2.61
CA LYS A 184 -13.93 -10.86 1.25
C LYS A 184 -13.23 -9.88 0.32
N TYR A 185 -12.98 -8.66 0.79
CA TYR A 185 -12.44 -7.58 -0.03
C TYR A 185 -10.94 -7.73 -0.25
N ARG A 186 -10.48 -7.43 -1.44
CA ARG A 186 -9.05 -7.56 -1.80
C ARG A 186 -8.23 -6.35 -1.38
N ILE A 187 -8.59 -5.18 -1.89
CA ILE A 187 -7.87 -3.91 -1.63
C ILE A 187 -8.81 -2.88 -1.03
N CYS A 188 -9.88 -2.54 -1.76
CA CYS A 188 -10.85 -1.52 -1.33
C CYS A 188 -11.99 -2.17 -0.54
N PRO A 189 -12.19 -1.82 0.75
CA PRO A 189 -13.33 -2.27 1.50
C PRO A 189 -14.64 -1.91 0.79
N LEU A 190 -15.58 -2.85 0.75
CA LEU A 190 -16.90 -2.73 0.12
C LEU A 190 -16.93 -2.62 -1.42
N VAL A 191 -15.79 -2.53 -2.10
CA VAL A 191 -15.72 -2.35 -3.55
C VAL A 191 -15.00 -3.51 -4.24
N TYR A 192 -13.78 -3.84 -3.82
CA TYR A 192 -12.91 -4.85 -4.48
C TYR A 192 -12.12 -5.69 -3.49
#